data_534a99d7be5373266a7bd97dab0c12a8
#
_entry.id   534a99d7be5373266a7bd97dab0c12a8
#
_cell.length_a   1.000
_cell.length_b   1.000
_cell.length_c   1.000
_cell.angle_alpha   90.00
_cell.angle_beta   90.00
_cell.angle_gamma   90.00
#
_symmetry.space_group_name_H-M   'P 1'
#
loop_
_entity.id
_entity.type
_entity.pdbx_description
1 polymer ?
#
loop_
_entity_poly.entity_id
_entity_poly.type
_entity_poly.pdbx_seq_one_letter_code
_entity_poly.pdbx_strand_id
1 'polypeptide(L)'
;MPPAKRPPGPGVSLNRALSKLGFCSRTQADALIAEGRVSVGGKIIRDAALRVDPDRDTIAVDGKRVVGERKVYLMVNKPRGLVTTRDDPQNRSTVYDCLDGLDVPFVSPVGRLDKASEGLLLMTNDTQWASRLLDPVSGVDKLYHV
;
A
#
# COMPACT_ATOMS: atom_id res chain seq x y z
N MET A 1 25.70 -25.16 12.56
CA MET A 1 26.19 -24.03 11.73
C MET A 1 25.23 -22.87 11.90
N PRO A 2 25.73 -21.72 12.30
CA PRO A 2 24.87 -20.55 12.24
C PRO A 2 24.50 -20.31 10.76
N PRO A 3 23.25 -19.92 10.46
CA PRO A 3 22.89 -19.58 9.10
C PRO A 3 23.78 -18.45 8.60
N ALA A 4 24.29 -18.60 7.39
CA ALA A 4 25.13 -17.59 6.76
C ALA A 4 24.40 -16.24 6.82
N LYS A 5 25.09 -15.21 7.32
CA LYS A 5 24.60 -13.84 7.26
C LYS A 5 24.33 -13.51 5.81
N ARG A 6 23.07 -13.40 5.47
CA ARG A 6 22.61 -12.97 4.17
C ARG A 6 23.19 -11.58 3.87
N PRO A 7 23.76 -11.35 2.68
CA PRO A 7 24.15 -10.00 2.29
C PRO A 7 22.91 -9.08 2.40
N PRO A 8 23.08 -7.85 2.86
CA PRO A 8 21.95 -6.92 2.96
C PRO A 8 21.40 -6.66 1.55
N GLY A 9 20.34 -7.34 1.23
CA GLY A 9 19.50 -7.00 0.08
C GLY A 9 18.83 -5.65 0.30
N PRO A 10 18.11 -5.11 -0.70
CA PRO A 10 17.37 -3.86 -0.55
C PRO A 10 16.18 -4.05 0.39
N GLY A 11 16.45 -4.33 1.63
CA GLY A 11 15.45 -4.47 2.67
C GLY A 11 14.83 -3.13 3.05
N VAL A 12 13.63 -3.18 3.60
CA VAL A 12 12.95 -2.04 4.20
C VAL A 12 12.90 -2.20 5.71
N SER A 13 12.66 -1.13 6.45
CA SER A 13 12.45 -1.22 7.89
C SER A 13 11.20 -2.06 8.21
N LEU A 14 11.20 -2.74 9.34
CA LEU A 14 10.11 -3.64 9.75
C LEU A 14 8.75 -2.95 9.79
N ASN A 15 8.67 -1.74 10.33
CA ASN A 15 7.42 -0.96 10.34
C ASN A 15 6.93 -0.66 8.92
N ARG A 16 7.84 -0.32 8.02
CA ARG A 16 7.52 -0.09 6.61
C ARG A 16 7.11 -1.37 5.91
N ALA A 17 7.74 -2.50 6.25
CA ALA A 17 7.37 -3.81 5.69
C ALA A 17 5.93 -4.18 6.03
N LEU A 18 5.50 -4.01 7.28
CA LEU A 18 4.12 -4.25 7.69
C LEU A 18 3.12 -3.37 6.93
N SER A 19 3.47 -2.11 6.70
CA SER A 19 2.65 -1.20 5.89
C SER A 19 2.61 -1.61 4.42
N LYS A 20 3.74 -1.98 3.84
CA LYS A 20 3.82 -2.46 2.46
C LYS A 20 3.05 -3.76 2.22
N LEU A 21 2.99 -4.63 3.22
CA LEU A 21 2.20 -5.85 3.17
C LEU A 21 0.69 -5.61 3.34
N GLY A 22 0.29 -4.38 3.58
CA GLY A 22 -1.12 -4.01 3.75
C GLY A 22 -1.69 -4.34 5.12
N PHE A 23 -0.86 -4.68 6.10
CA PHE A 23 -1.34 -5.13 7.41
C PHE A 23 -1.84 -3.96 8.27
N CYS A 24 -1.08 -2.87 8.33
CA CYS A 24 -1.41 -1.70 9.15
C CYS A 24 -0.65 -0.46 8.68
N SER A 25 -0.93 0.70 9.28
CA SER A 25 -0.13 1.90 9.08
C SER A 25 1.24 1.78 9.75
N ARG A 26 2.20 2.63 9.39
CA ARG A 26 3.52 2.66 10.03
C ARG A 26 3.41 2.96 11.53
N THR A 27 2.56 3.89 11.93
CA THR A 27 2.35 4.26 13.33
C THR A 27 1.80 3.07 14.13
N GLN A 28 0.84 2.35 13.56
CA GLN A 28 0.31 1.13 14.18
C GLN A 28 1.38 0.05 14.25
N ALA A 29 2.21 -0.09 13.22
CA ALA A 29 3.32 -1.03 13.21
C ALA A 29 4.33 -0.72 14.32
N ASP A 30 4.68 0.54 14.52
CA ASP A 30 5.60 0.96 15.60
C ASP A 30 5.07 0.53 16.97
N ALA A 31 3.78 0.71 17.22
CA ALA A 31 3.15 0.29 18.47
C ALA A 31 3.18 -1.23 18.65
N LEU A 32 2.83 -1.99 17.62
CA LEU A 32 2.85 -3.46 17.65
C LEU A 32 4.27 -4.01 17.92
N ILE A 33 5.27 -3.42 17.27
CA ILE A 33 6.67 -3.83 17.42
C ILE A 33 7.14 -3.53 18.85
N ALA A 34 6.84 -2.34 19.39
CA ALA A 34 7.20 -1.95 20.73
C ALA A 34 6.55 -2.86 21.80
N GLU A 35 5.35 -3.32 21.56
CA GLU A 35 4.62 -4.25 22.45
C GLU A 35 5.13 -5.70 22.38
N GLY A 36 6.08 -6.01 21.50
CA GLY A 36 6.62 -7.36 21.34
C GLY A 36 5.66 -8.34 20.64
N ARG A 37 4.74 -7.81 19.83
CA ARG A 37 3.73 -8.60 19.12
C ARG A 37 4.18 -9.04 17.73
N VAL A 38 5.31 -8.54 17.25
CA VAL A 38 5.84 -8.81 15.91
C VAL A 38 7.06 -9.71 15.99
N SER A 39 7.09 -10.74 15.17
CA SER A 39 8.22 -11.65 15.03
C SER A 39 8.71 -11.70 13.58
N VAL A 40 10.01 -11.94 13.42
CA VAL A 40 10.66 -12.16 12.14
C VAL A 40 11.48 -13.45 12.23
N GLY A 41 11.19 -14.40 11.37
CA GLY A 41 11.85 -15.71 11.42
C GLY A 41 11.69 -16.43 12.75
N GLY A 42 10.57 -16.23 13.43
CA GLY A 42 10.25 -16.84 14.72
C GLY A 42 10.80 -16.10 15.95
N LYS A 43 11.53 -15.00 15.75
CA LYS A 43 12.08 -14.19 16.85
C LYS A 43 11.28 -12.91 17.04
N ILE A 44 10.91 -12.61 18.27
CA ILE A 44 10.25 -11.34 18.61
C ILE A 44 11.23 -10.20 18.40
N ILE A 45 10.82 -9.22 17.61
CA ILE A 45 11.61 -8.03 17.28
C ILE A 45 10.94 -6.80 17.89
N ARG A 46 11.71 -6.01 18.60
CA ARG A 46 11.25 -4.74 19.20
C ARG A 46 11.86 -3.51 18.54
N ASP A 47 12.71 -3.72 17.53
CA ASP A 47 13.35 -2.65 16.76
C ASP A 47 12.59 -2.45 15.44
N ALA A 48 11.84 -1.36 15.35
CA ALA A 48 11.07 -1.01 14.15
C ALA A 48 11.96 -0.70 12.95
N ALA A 49 13.22 -0.36 13.16
CA ALA A 49 14.19 -0.05 12.12
C ALA A 49 14.91 -1.28 11.54
N LEU A 50 14.68 -2.47 12.13
CA LEU A 50 15.28 -3.71 11.59
C LEU A 50 15.00 -3.85 10.10
N ARG A 51 16.05 -4.09 9.32
CA ARG A 51 15.92 -4.28 7.87
C ARG A 51 15.43 -5.69 7.56
N VAL A 52 14.33 -5.77 6.85
CA VAL A 52 13.70 -7.03 6.44
C VAL A 52 13.37 -6.99 4.95
N ASP A 53 13.26 -8.17 4.36
CA ASP A 53 12.76 -8.36 2.99
C ASP A 53 11.32 -8.88 3.08
N PRO A 54 10.31 -8.07 2.73
CA PRO A 54 8.90 -8.48 2.85
C PRO A 54 8.54 -9.72 2.02
N ASP A 55 9.30 -9.97 0.94
CA ASP A 55 9.04 -11.11 0.04
C ASP A 55 9.68 -12.41 0.52
N ARG A 56 10.71 -12.32 1.36
CA ARG A 56 11.52 -13.49 1.77
C ARG A 56 11.46 -13.76 3.26
N ASP A 57 11.41 -12.73 4.09
CA ASP A 57 11.38 -12.90 5.53
C ASP A 57 9.98 -13.25 6.00
N THR A 58 9.89 -14.18 6.94
CA THR A 58 8.62 -14.55 7.55
C THR A 58 8.30 -13.59 8.68
N ILE A 59 7.36 -12.69 8.46
CA ILE A 59 6.88 -11.73 9.44
C ILE A 59 5.56 -12.23 10.01
N ALA A 60 5.42 -12.22 11.33
CA ALA A 60 4.19 -12.61 12.00
C ALA A 60 3.78 -11.57 13.05
N VAL A 61 2.50 -11.40 13.25
CA VAL A 61 1.90 -10.57 14.29
C VAL A 61 0.98 -11.44 15.13
N ASP A 62 1.18 -11.45 16.44
CA ASP A 62 0.46 -12.30 17.39
C ASP A 62 0.49 -13.80 16.99
N GLY A 63 1.63 -14.23 16.46
CA GLY A 63 1.84 -15.61 16.02
C GLY A 63 1.23 -15.96 14.65
N LYS A 64 0.55 -15.04 13.99
CA LYS A 64 -0.05 -15.25 12.67
C LYS A 64 0.82 -14.64 11.59
N ARG A 65 1.17 -15.43 10.58
CA ARG A 65 1.97 -14.96 9.46
C ARG A 65 1.25 -13.84 8.70
N VAL A 66 1.95 -12.75 8.47
CA VAL A 66 1.49 -11.66 7.61
C VAL A 66 1.87 -11.99 6.17
N VAL A 67 0.88 -12.16 5.32
CA VAL A 67 1.07 -12.43 3.89
C VAL A 67 0.71 -11.18 3.12
N GLY A 68 1.55 -10.80 2.17
CA GLY A 68 1.28 -9.66 1.30
C GLY A 68 -0.01 -9.86 0.51
N GLU A 69 -0.78 -8.80 0.39
CA GLU A 69 -1.97 -8.81 -0.44
C GLU A 69 -1.60 -8.94 -1.92
N ARG A 70 -2.47 -9.61 -2.68
CA ARG A 70 -2.34 -9.71 -4.13
C ARG A 70 -2.27 -8.30 -4.73
N LYS A 71 -1.31 -8.07 -5.64
CA LYS A 71 -1.26 -6.82 -6.41
C LYS A 71 -2.47 -6.70 -7.32
N VAL A 72 -3.14 -5.58 -7.25
CA VAL A 72 -4.36 -5.30 -8.00
C VAL A 72 -4.21 -3.98 -8.76
N TYR A 73 -4.61 -4.00 -10.01
CA TYR A 73 -4.59 -2.84 -10.91
C TYR A 73 -5.98 -2.68 -11.50
N LEU A 74 -6.62 -1.56 -11.21
CA LEU A 74 -7.97 -1.27 -11.67
C LEU A 74 -7.98 -0.08 -12.60
N MET A 75 -8.74 -0.18 -13.65
CA MET A 75 -9.14 0.95 -14.49
C MET A 75 -10.57 1.32 -14.12
N VAL A 76 -10.75 2.52 -13.64
CA VAL A 76 -12.06 3.04 -13.25
C VAL A 76 -12.44 4.14 -14.23
N ASN A 77 -13.62 4.04 -14.81
CA ASN A 77 -14.22 5.15 -15.52
C ASN A 77 -14.97 6.02 -14.51
N LYS A 78 -14.24 6.99 -13.95
CA LYS A 78 -14.79 7.86 -12.91
C LYS A 78 -15.90 8.73 -13.51
N PRO A 79 -17.14 8.66 -12.99
CA PRO A 79 -18.19 9.60 -13.37
C PRO A 79 -17.97 10.98 -12.75
N ARG A 80 -18.61 11.98 -13.29
CA ARG A 80 -18.67 13.30 -12.66
C ARG A 80 -19.39 13.21 -11.31
N GLY A 81 -19.01 14.05 -10.38
CA GLY A 81 -19.66 14.18 -9.08
C GLY A 81 -18.99 13.42 -7.94
N LEU A 82 -17.99 12.58 -8.24
CA LEU A 82 -17.25 11.85 -7.21
C LEU A 82 -15.91 12.52 -6.90
N VAL A 83 -15.57 12.58 -5.62
CA VAL A 83 -14.30 13.13 -5.14
C VAL A 83 -13.23 12.05 -5.13
N THR A 84 -12.02 12.39 -5.59
CA THR A 84 -10.87 11.47 -5.58
C THR A 84 -10.20 11.50 -4.20
N THR A 85 -10.84 10.95 -3.20
CA THR A 85 -10.33 10.80 -1.84
C THR A 85 -11.03 9.63 -1.15
N ARG A 86 -10.39 9.04 -0.15
CA ARG A 86 -11.02 8.02 0.70
C ARG A 86 -11.93 8.63 1.75
N ASP A 87 -11.45 9.68 2.40
CA ASP A 87 -12.16 10.36 3.46
C ASP A 87 -12.45 11.80 3.04
N ASP A 88 -13.71 12.12 2.91
CA ASP A 88 -14.14 13.46 2.58
C ASP A 88 -14.73 14.13 3.83
N PRO A 89 -14.15 15.25 4.33
CA PRO A 89 -14.67 15.96 5.48
C PRO A 89 -16.11 16.47 5.28
N GLN A 90 -16.51 16.69 4.03
CA GLN A 90 -17.88 17.11 3.69
C GLN A 90 -18.82 15.93 3.42
N ASN A 91 -18.35 14.70 3.63
CA ASN A 91 -19.10 13.46 3.45
C ASN A 91 -19.75 13.34 2.05
N ARG A 92 -19.05 13.82 1.01
CA ARG A 92 -19.48 13.67 -0.39
C ARG A 92 -19.16 12.25 -0.88
N SER A 93 -19.86 11.79 -1.90
CA SER A 93 -19.53 10.52 -2.56
C SER A 93 -18.13 10.54 -3.15
N THR A 94 -17.43 9.43 -3.03
CA THR A 94 -16.04 9.31 -3.45
C THR A 94 -15.87 8.26 -4.55
N VAL A 95 -14.69 8.22 -5.17
CA VAL A 95 -14.34 7.22 -6.19
C VAL A 95 -14.43 5.78 -5.66
N TYR A 96 -14.34 5.59 -4.36
CA TYR A 96 -14.48 4.26 -3.75
C TYR A 96 -15.88 3.69 -3.87
N ASP A 97 -16.90 4.52 -4.10
CA ASP A 97 -18.26 4.06 -4.38
C ASP A 97 -18.32 3.23 -5.69
N CYS A 98 -17.40 3.50 -6.63
CA CYS A 98 -17.26 2.72 -7.86
C CYS A 98 -16.79 1.28 -7.61
N LEU A 99 -16.22 1.00 -6.45
CA LEU A 99 -15.69 -0.31 -6.07
C LEU A 99 -16.67 -1.15 -5.26
N ASP A 100 -17.86 -0.61 -4.96
CA ASP A 100 -18.87 -1.32 -4.20
C ASP A 100 -19.23 -2.66 -4.86
N GLY A 101 -19.25 -3.72 -4.05
CA GLY A 101 -19.54 -5.07 -4.52
C GLY A 101 -18.36 -5.80 -5.16
N LEU A 102 -17.20 -5.18 -5.28
CA LEU A 102 -15.98 -5.83 -5.74
C LEU A 102 -15.20 -6.40 -4.57
N ASP A 103 -14.79 -7.67 -4.71
CA ASP A 103 -13.88 -8.31 -3.74
C ASP A 103 -12.43 -8.00 -4.12
N VAL A 104 -11.97 -6.83 -3.70
CA VAL A 104 -10.60 -6.36 -3.96
C VAL A 104 -9.97 -5.87 -2.66
N PRO A 105 -8.64 -6.03 -2.48
CA PRO A 105 -7.93 -5.43 -1.36
C PRO A 105 -8.00 -3.91 -1.44
N PHE A 106 -7.56 -3.25 -0.38
CA PHE A 106 -7.47 -1.79 -0.38
C PHE A 106 -6.59 -1.30 -1.52
N VAL A 107 -7.12 -0.37 -2.31
CA VAL A 107 -6.41 0.28 -3.40
C VAL A 107 -6.48 1.80 -3.23
N SER A 108 -5.49 2.49 -3.77
CA SER A 108 -5.44 3.95 -3.80
C SER A 108 -5.50 4.45 -5.23
N PRO A 109 -6.12 5.62 -5.48
CA PRO A 109 -6.08 6.20 -6.80
C PRO A 109 -4.67 6.62 -7.18
N VAL A 110 -4.32 6.43 -8.46
CA VAL A 110 -3.06 6.89 -9.05
C VAL A 110 -3.31 8.28 -9.62
N GLY A 111 -2.99 9.29 -8.84
CA GLY A 111 -3.32 10.67 -9.15
C GLY A 111 -4.74 11.05 -8.73
N ARG A 112 -5.21 12.15 -9.27
CA ARG A 112 -6.51 12.73 -8.92
C ARG A 112 -7.22 13.25 -10.15
N LEU A 113 -8.53 13.06 -10.19
CA LEU A 113 -9.43 13.78 -11.08
C LEU A 113 -10.37 14.64 -10.24
N ASP A 114 -10.61 15.85 -10.69
CA ASP A 114 -11.52 16.77 -10.00
C ASP A 114 -12.94 16.19 -9.94
N LYS A 115 -13.73 16.63 -8.97
CA LYS A 115 -15.13 16.21 -8.80
C LYS A 115 -15.94 16.39 -10.09
N ALA A 116 -15.73 17.48 -10.80
CA ALA A 116 -16.44 17.80 -12.04
C ALA A 116 -15.90 17.07 -13.27
N SER A 117 -14.73 16.43 -13.16
CA SER A 117 -14.10 15.69 -14.25
C SER A 117 -14.54 14.25 -14.28
N GLU A 118 -14.53 13.65 -15.47
CA GLU A 118 -14.83 12.24 -15.69
C GLU A 118 -13.74 11.59 -16.54
N GLY A 119 -13.63 10.28 -16.49
CA GLY A 119 -12.73 9.51 -17.33
C GLY A 119 -11.89 8.51 -16.58
N LEU A 120 -10.78 8.13 -17.19
CA LEU A 120 -9.89 7.10 -16.69
C LEU A 120 -9.20 7.52 -15.40
N LEU A 121 -9.40 6.71 -14.37
CA LEU A 121 -8.66 6.78 -13.12
C LEU A 121 -8.12 5.39 -12.80
N LEU A 122 -6.81 5.28 -12.65
CA LEU A 122 -6.17 4.04 -12.25
C LEU A 122 -6.17 3.94 -10.73
N MET A 123 -6.43 2.75 -10.19
CA MET A 123 -6.36 2.48 -8.76
C MET A 123 -5.56 1.20 -8.53
N THR A 124 -4.70 1.22 -7.52
CA THR A 124 -3.83 0.09 -7.23
C THR A 124 -3.37 0.06 -5.78
N ASN A 125 -2.97 -1.10 -5.31
CA ASN A 125 -2.22 -1.28 -4.07
C ASN A 125 -0.71 -1.41 -4.31
N ASP A 126 -0.26 -1.32 -5.55
CA ASP A 126 1.16 -1.32 -5.91
C ASP A 126 1.72 0.10 -5.90
N THR A 127 2.25 0.51 -4.75
CA THR A 127 2.75 1.87 -4.55
C THR A 127 3.95 2.22 -5.42
N GLN A 128 4.79 1.24 -5.76
CA GLN A 128 5.95 1.48 -6.63
C GLN A 128 5.52 1.73 -8.07
N TRP A 129 4.57 0.95 -8.56
CA TRP A 129 4.00 1.15 -9.90
C TRP A 129 3.29 2.51 -9.99
N ALA A 130 2.48 2.85 -8.97
CA ALA A 130 1.83 4.16 -8.90
C ALA A 130 2.83 5.32 -8.92
N SER A 131 3.90 5.21 -8.13
CA SER A 131 4.95 6.24 -8.08
C SER A 131 5.63 6.43 -9.44
N ARG A 132 5.88 5.35 -10.17
CA ARG A 132 6.48 5.44 -11.51
C ARG A 132 5.57 6.16 -12.50
N LEU A 133 4.26 5.92 -12.44
CA LEU A 133 3.29 6.60 -13.32
C LEU A 133 3.14 8.08 -12.98
N LEU A 134 3.27 8.44 -11.70
CA LEU A 134 3.15 9.82 -11.23
C LEU A 134 4.43 10.63 -11.37
N ASP A 135 5.57 9.97 -11.58
CA ASP A 135 6.87 10.62 -11.73
C ASP A 135 6.92 11.39 -13.06
N PRO A 136 7.16 12.71 -13.05
CA PRO A 136 7.29 13.50 -14.27
C PRO A 136 8.38 13.00 -15.23
N VAL A 137 9.43 12.35 -14.70
CA VAL A 137 10.54 11.80 -15.48
C VAL A 137 10.13 10.56 -16.28
N SER A 138 9.08 9.84 -15.87
CA SER A 138 8.63 8.63 -16.56
C SER A 138 8.07 8.88 -17.97
N GLY A 139 7.67 10.12 -18.29
CA GLY A 139 7.17 10.49 -19.60
C GLY A 139 5.77 9.95 -19.93
N VAL A 140 5.01 9.49 -18.94
CA VAL A 140 3.64 9.05 -19.14
C VAL A 140 2.72 10.26 -19.23
N ASP A 141 2.16 10.49 -20.40
CA ASP A 141 1.29 11.62 -20.65
C ASP A 141 -0.12 11.40 -20.10
N LYS A 142 -0.74 12.50 -19.69
CA LYS A 142 -2.16 12.56 -19.33
C LYS A 142 -2.88 13.43 -20.35
N LEU A 143 -3.83 12.84 -21.05
CA LEU A 143 -4.60 13.54 -22.08
C LEU A 143 -5.97 13.94 -21.51
N TYR A 144 -6.28 15.22 -21.62
CA TYR A 144 -7.56 15.78 -21.20
C TYR A 144 -8.27 16.40 -22.40
N HIS A 145 -9.56 16.10 -22.54
CA HIS A 145 -10.44 16.82 -23.44
C HIS A 145 -11.22 17.86 -22.65
N VAL A 146 -11.17 19.12 -23.08
CA VAL A 146 -11.86 20.24 -22.46
C VAL A 146 -13.00 20.74 -23.32
#